data_4407ca74b374d1e7ca94f1b3b988529f
#
_entry.id   4407ca74b374d1e7ca94f1b3b988529f
#
_cell.length_a   1.000
_cell.length_b   1.000
_cell.length_c   1.000
_cell.angle_alpha   90.00
_cell.angle_beta   90.00
_cell.angle_gamma   90.00
#
_symmetry.space_group_name_H-M   'P 1'
#
loop_
_entity.id
_entity.type
_entity.pdbx_description
1 polymer ?
#
loop_
_entity_poly.entity_id
_entity_poly.type
_entity_poly.pdbx_seq_one_letter_code
_entity_poly.pdbx_strand_id
1 'polypeptide(L)'
;MSWLPKSNILKILDETQPERDALQNHDIYHSINRIEDLHSFMENHVFAVWDFMSIMKSLQKRLTCVEVPWIPTGMGSITRLVNEIILEEESDKDMYGEFVSHFEMYCHAMNQAGANTKSIDQFLLK
;
A
#
# COMPACT_ATOMS: atom_id res chain seq x y z
N MET A 1 -19.65 -11.16 0.53
CA MET A 1 -18.80 -11.52 -0.62
C MET A 1 -17.88 -12.66 -0.20
N SER A 2 -18.21 -13.91 -0.53
CA SER A 2 -17.30 -15.03 -0.22
C SER A 2 -17.03 -15.78 -1.52
N TRP A 3 -16.01 -15.40 -2.20
CA TRP A 3 -15.47 -16.10 -3.37
C TRP A 3 -14.48 -17.22 -2.99
N LEU A 4 -14.04 -17.25 -1.72
CA LEU A 4 -13.32 -18.38 -1.14
C LEU A 4 -14.21 -19.14 -0.16
N PRO A 5 -14.13 -20.48 -0.11
CA PRO A 5 -14.74 -21.25 0.96
C PRO A 5 -14.29 -20.70 2.33
N LYS A 6 -15.22 -20.54 3.28
CA LYS A 6 -14.90 -20.08 4.65
C LYS A 6 -13.73 -20.84 5.28
N SER A 7 -13.60 -22.13 4.96
CA SER A 7 -12.49 -22.99 5.40
C SER A 7 -11.11 -22.49 4.93
N ASN A 8 -11.00 -21.97 3.70
CA ASN A 8 -9.73 -21.48 3.17
C ASN A 8 -9.34 -20.13 3.80
N ILE A 9 -10.32 -19.25 4.06
CA ILE A 9 -10.08 -17.99 4.76
C ILE A 9 -9.60 -18.25 6.18
N LEU A 10 -10.27 -19.13 6.93
CA LEU A 10 -9.87 -19.49 8.30
C LEU A 10 -8.47 -20.09 8.34
N LYS A 11 -8.13 -20.95 7.37
CA LYS A 11 -6.81 -21.55 7.24
C LYS A 11 -5.73 -20.48 7.01
N ILE A 12 -5.95 -19.53 6.09
CA ILE A 12 -5.01 -18.43 5.84
C ILE A 12 -4.84 -17.57 7.10
N LEU A 13 -5.93 -17.24 7.79
CA LEU A 13 -5.89 -16.47 9.02
C LEU A 13 -5.10 -17.18 10.13
N ASP A 14 -5.27 -18.49 10.26
CA ASP A 14 -4.56 -19.31 11.24
C ASP A 14 -3.07 -19.43 10.89
N GLU A 15 -2.75 -19.76 9.64
CA GLU A 15 -1.37 -19.88 9.17
C GLU A 15 -0.56 -18.57 9.25
N THR A 16 -1.21 -17.41 9.11
CA THR A 16 -0.56 -16.09 9.19
C THR A 16 -0.62 -15.45 10.58
N GLN A 17 -1.26 -16.10 11.57
CA GLN A 17 -1.42 -15.53 12.92
C GLN A 17 -0.08 -15.23 13.61
N PRO A 18 0.93 -16.12 13.58
CA PRO A 18 2.22 -15.85 14.23
C PRO A 18 2.92 -14.60 13.68
N GLU A 19 2.89 -14.40 12.36
CA GLU A 19 3.50 -13.23 11.71
C GLU A 19 2.73 -11.95 12.02
N ARG A 20 1.39 -12.02 12.09
CA ARG A 20 0.56 -10.87 12.49
C ARG A 20 0.81 -10.47 13.93
N ASP A 21 0.93 -11.44 14.84
CA ASP A 21 1.25 -11.18 16.23
C ASP A 21 2.66 -10.58 16.39
N ALA A 22 3.64 -11.07 15.62
CA ALA A 22 4.99 -10.54 15.60
C ALA A 22 5.03 -9.09 15.09
N LEU A 23 4.24 -8.76 14.05
CA LEU A 23 4.11 -7.41 13.53
C LEU A 23 3.44 -6.47 14.53
N GLN A 24 2.34 -6.90 15.15
CA GLN A 24 1.61 -6.08 16.14
C GLN A 24 2.42 -5.77 17.40
N ASN A 25 3.32 -6.68 17.80
CA ASN A 25 4.18 -6.53 18.97
C ASN A 25 5.61 -6.13 18.62
N HIS A 26 5.85 -5.62 17.41
CA HIS A 26 7.18 -5.25 16.97
C HIS A 26 7.74 -4.06 17.77
N ASP A 27 9.01 -4.15 18.15
CA ASP A 27 9.69 -3.16 18.99
C ASP A 27 9.72 -1.75 18.38
N ILE A 28 9.51 -1.61 17.09
CA ILE A 28 9.44 -0.31 16.39
C ILE A 28 8.41 0.62 17.01
N TYR A 29 7.26 0.09 17.47
CA TYR A 29 6.21 0.90 18.09
C TYR A 29 6.62 1.53 19.44
N HIS A 30 7.65 0.99 20.07
CA HIS A 30 8.21 1.50 21.32
C HIS A 30 9.50 2.29 21.10
N SER A 31 10.05 2.27 19.90
CA SER A 31 11.35 2.87 19.56
C SER A 31 11.24 4.30 19.04
N ILE A 32 10.06 4.72 18.57
CA ILE A 32 9.82 6.07 18.03
C ILE A 32 9.44 7.00 19.19
N ASN A 33 10.41 7.68 19.77
CA ASN A 33 10.21 8.57 20.92
C ASN A 33 10.62 10.02 20.64
N ARG A 34 11.39 10.27 19.59
CA ARG A 34 11.88 11.59 19.19
C ARG A 34 11.59 11.82 17.72
N ILE A 35 11.68 13.07 17.27
CA ILE A 35 11.44 13.42 15.88
C ILE A 35 12.43 12.75 14.92
N GLU A 36 13.68 12.58 15.34
CA GLU A 36 14.72 11.92 14.56
C GLU A 36 14.41 10.42 14.34
N ASP A 37 13.79 9.78 15.32
CA ASP A 37 13.35 8.38 15.20
C ASP A 37 12.21 8.27 14.16
N LEU A 38 11.29 9.24 14.18
CA LEU A 38 10.23 9.35 13.18
C LEU A 38 10.81 9.57 11.77
N HIS A 39 11.79 10.47 11.62
CA HIS A 39 12.47 10.69 10.33
C HIS A 39 13.06 9.39 9.81
N SER A 40 13.84 8.68 10.64
CA SER A 40 14.44 7.39 10.27
C SER A 40 13.39 6.36 9.87
N PHE A 41 12.26 6.30 10.58
CA PHE A 41 11.16 5.43 10.21
C PHE A 41 10.58 5.80 8.85
N MET A 42 10.22 7.06 8.64
CA MET A 42 9.59 7.52 7.40
C MET A 42 10.49 7.34 6.18
N GLU A 43 11.79 7.62 6.32
CA GLU A 43 12.79 7.48 5.24
C GLU A 43 12.97 6.03 4.76
N ASN A 44 12.65 5.06 5.60
CA ASN A 44 12.64 3.64 5.24
C ASN A 44 11.25 3.16 4.81
N HIS A 45 10.20 3.54 5.51
CA HIS A 45 8.84 3.10 5.26
C HIS A 45 8.29 3.61 3.92
N VAL A 46 8.75 4.75 3.44
CA VAL A 46 8.31 5.32 2.14
C VAL A 46 8.47 4.36 0.97
N PHE A 47 9.49 3.50 1.00
CA PHE A 47 9.68 2.46 -0.01
C PHE A 47 8.56 1.41 0.01
N ALA A 48 8.06 1.05 1.19
CA ALA A 48 6.93 0.13 1.32
C ALA A 48 5.63 0.78 0.84
N VAL A 49 5.42 2.07 1.10
CA VAL A 49 4.27 2.83 0.59
C VAL A 49 4.29 2.87 -0.94
N TRP A 50 5.43 3.15 -1.54
CA TRP A 50 5.61 3.11 -3.00
C TRP A 50 5.40 1.69 -3.56
N ASP A 51 6.00 0.68 -2.95
CA ASP A 51 5.97 -0.71 -3.45
C ASP A 51 4.55 -1.30 -3.39
N PHE A 52 3.74 -0.89 -2.42
CA PHE A 52 2.35 -1.34 -2.33
C PHE A 52 1.57 -1.02 -3.62
N MET A 53 1.76 0.16 -4.20
CA MET A 53 1.14 0.50 -5.48
C MET A 53 1.66 -0.36 -6.63
N SER A 54 2.95 -0.71 -6.61
CA SER A 54 3.54 -1.63 -7.60
C SER A 54 2.93 -3.03 -7.51
N ILE A 55 2.70 -3.52 -6.29
CA ILE A 55 1.99 -4.79 -6.05
C ILE A 55 0.56 -4.70 -6.57
N MET A 56 -0.17 -3.64 -6.27
CA MET A 56 -1.55 -3.45 -6.72
C MET A 56 -1.66 -3.36 -8.24
N LYS A 57 -0.74 -2.66 -8.92
CA LYS A 57 -0.66 -2.62 -10.40
C LYS A 57 -0.36 -4.00 -10.99
N SER A 58 0.51 -4.78 -10.34
CA SER A 58 0.77 -6.17 -10.75
C SER A 58 -0.47 -7.05 -10.62
N LEU A 59 -1.22 -6.91 -9.52
CA LEU A 59 -2.49 -7.64 -9.33
C LEU A 59 -3.55 -7.18 -10.33
N GLN A 60 -3.68 -5.89 -10.58
CA GLN A 60 -4.60 -5.35 -11.59
C GLN A 60 -4.31 -5.96 -12.97
N LYS A 61 -3.06 -5.99 -13.35
CA LYS A 61 -2.62 -6.54 -14.65
C LYS A 61 -2.91 -8.04 -14.78
N ARG A 62 -2.89 -8.80 -13.68
CA ARG A 62 -3.10 -10.27 -13.68
C ARG A 62 -4.56 -10.68 -13.48
N LEU A 63 -5.32 -9.90 -12.71
CA LEU A 63 -6.67 -10.28 -12.25
C LEU A 63 -7.79 -9.50 -12.96
N THR A 64 -7.41 -8.45 -13.71
CA THR A 64 -8.32 -7.63 -14.51
C THR A 64 -7.82 -7.57 -15.95
N CYS A 65 -8.53 -6.85 -16.82
CA CYS A 65 -8.03 -6.55 -18.17
C CYS A 65 -7.68 -5.07 -18.27
N VAL A 66 -6.40 -4.77 -18.51
CA VAL A 66 -5.87 -3.42 -18.78
C VAL A 66 -5.42 -3.24 -20.22
N GLU A 67 -5.65 -4.26 -21.06
CA GLU A 67 -5.25 -4.26 -22.46
C GLU A 67 -6.31 -3.63 -23.37
N VAL A 68 -5.89 -3.21 -24.55
CA VAL A 68 -6.77 -2.69 -25.60
C VAL A 68 -6.61 -3.59 -26.86
N PRO A 69 -7.71 -4.12 -27.42
CA PRO A 69 -9.12 -3.96 -27.02
C PRO A 69 -9.45 -4.66 -25.70
N TRP A 70 -10.33 -4.05 -24.88
CA TRP A 70 -10.74 -4.59 -23.59
C TRP A 70 -11.59 -5.85 -23.73
N ILE A 71 -11.30 -6.85 -22.90
CA ILE A 71 -12.05 -8.10 -22.80
C ILE A 71 -12.38 -8.36 -21.31
N PRO A 72 -13.66 -8.63 -20.96
CA PRO A 72 -14.03 -8.92 -19.58
C PRO A 72 -13.43 -10.25 -19.09
N THR A 73 -12.87 -10.26 -17.88
CA THR A 73 -12.26 -11.47 -17.28
C THR A 73 -13.29 -12.45 -16.70
N GLY A 74 -14.54 -12.04 -16.54
CA GLY A 74 -15.59 -12.81 -15.86
C GLY A 74 -15.49 -12.81 -14.33
N MET A 75 -14.47 -12.16 -13.74
CA MET A 75 -14.22 -12.10 -12.29
C MET A 75 -14.64 -10.75 -11.70
N GLY A 76 -15.90 -10.35 -11.88
CA GLY A 76 -16.39 -9.01 -11.54
C GLY A 76 -16.11 -8.57 -10.11
N SER A 77 -16.26 -9.44 -9.11
CA SER A 77 -16.00 -9.12 -7.70
C SER A 77 -14.52 -8.84 -7.42
N ILE A 78 -13.62 -9.60 -8.04
CA ILE A 78 -12.17 -9.38 -7.91
C ILE A 78 -11.77 -8.11 -8.64
N THR A 79 -12.27 -7.91 -9.84
CA THR A 79 -12.05 -6.67 -10.62
C THR A 79 -12.50 -5.45 -9.83
N ARG A 80 -13.68 -5.51 -9.20
CA ARG A 80 -14.20 -4.43 -8.36
C ARG A 80 -13.27 -4.13 -7.18
N LEU A 81 -12.89 -5.15 -6.42
CA LEU A 81 -12.01 -5.01 -5.26
C LEU A 81 -10.65 -4.38 -5.63
N VAL A 82 -10.01 -4.89 -6.67
CA VAL A 82 -8.70 -4.40 -7.12
C VAL A 82 -8.81 -2.95 -7.59
N ASN A 83 -9.83 -2.60 -8.38
CA ASN A 83 -10.01 -1.24 -8.89
C ASN A 83 -10.39 -0.24 -7.79
N GLU A 84 -11.14 -0.65 -6.77
CA GLU A 84 -11.43 0.22 -5.61
C GLU A 84 -10.17 0.54 -4.82
N ILE A 85 -9.33 -0.45 -4.52
CA ILE A 85 -8.06 -0.21 -3.83
C ILE A 85 -7.16 0.71 -4.67
N ILE A 86 -7.05 0.47 -5.98
CA ILE A 86 -6.25 1.32 -6.86
C ILE A 86 -6.80 2.74 -6.93
N LEU A 87 -8.11 2.91 -6.97
CA LEU A 87 -8.74 4.24 -6.97
C LEU A 87 -8.33 5.05 -5.74
N GLU A 88 -8.38 4.43 -4.56
CA GLU A 88 -8.00 5.05 -3.29
C GLU A 88 -6.49 5.31 -3.22
N GLU A 89 -5.66 4.32 -3.56
CA GLU A 89 -4.20 4.43 -3.46
C GLU A 89 -3.59 5.42 -4.46
N GLU A 90 -4.15 5.49 -5.67
CA GLU A 90 -3.57 6.30 -6.76
C GLU A 90 -4.15 7.73 -6.84
N SER A 91 -5.34 7.95 -6.30
CA SER A 91 -6.08 9.21 -6.45
C SER A 91 -7.08 9.48 -5.34
N ASP A 92 -6.66 9.35 -4.09
CA ASP A 92 -7.49 9.68 -2.95
C ASP A 92 -7.54 11.20 -2.70
N LYS A 93 -8.53 11.65 -1.97
CA LYS A 93 -8.62 13.06 -1.57
C LYS A 93 -7.72 13.33 -0.38
N ASP A 94 -6.85 14.32 -0.54
CA ASP A 94 -6.06 14.84 0.56
C ASP A 94 -6.90 15.77 1.49
N MET A 95 -6.26 16.28 2.53
CA MET A 95 -6.89 17.18 3.50
C MET A 95 -7.36 18.54 2.89
N TYR A 96 -6.92 18.87 1.69
CA TYR A 96 -7.29 20.08 0.96
C TYR A 96 -8.37 19.82 -0.10
N GLY A 97 -8.74 18.54 -0.30
CA GLY A 97 -9.74 18.11 -1.27
C GLY A 97 -9.18 17.87 -2.67
N GLU A 98 -7.85 17.91 -2.84
CA GLU A 98 -7.16 17.60 -4.08
C GLU A 98 -6.98 16.09 -4.23
N PHE A 99 -6.93 15.60 -5.48
CA PHE A 99 -6.69 14.18 -5.74
C PHE A 99 -5.21 13.91 -5.91
N VAL A 100 -4.65 13.12 -5.00
CA VAL A 100 -3.24 12.72 -4.96
C VAL A 100 -3.11 11.27 -4.53
N SER A 101 -2.00 10.62 -4.88
CA SER A 101 -1.73 9.26 -4.42
C SER A 101 -1.34 9.22 -2.94
N HIS A 102 -1.55 8.09 -2.29
CA HIS A 102 -1.06 7.87 -0.92
C HIS A 102 0.47 8.04 -0.83
N PHE A 103 1.20 7.65 -1.88
CA PHE A 103 2.64 7.89 -1.95
C PHE A 103 3.00 9.39 -1.93
N GLU A 104 2.32 10.21 -2.73
CA GLU A 104 2.52 11.67 -2.74
C GLU A 104 2.13 12.29 -1.40
N MET A 105 1.02 11.88 -0.79
CA MET A 105 0.63 12.31 0.55
C MET A 105 1.70 11.95 1.59
N TYR A 106 2.28 10.76 1.49
CA TYR A 106 3.34 10.33 2.39
C TYR A 106 4.61 11.19 2.22
N CYS A 107 5.01 11.49 1.00
CA CYS A 107 6.14 12.39 0.71
C CYS A 107 5.87 13.82 1.22
N HIS A 108 4.65 14.32 1.08
CA HIS A 108 4.26 15.61 1.68
C HIS A 108 4.39 15.58 3.21
N ALA A 109 3.91 14.51 3.86
CA ALA A 109 4.04 14.34 5.31
C ALA A 109 5.52 14.24 5.75
N MET A 110 6.38 13.55 4.98
CA MET A 110 7.82 13.50 5.22
C MET A 110 8.44 14.91 5.21
N ASN A 111 8.12 15.69 4.17
CA ASN A 111 8.61 17.07 4.07
C ASN A 111 8.13 17.94 5.23
N GLN A 112 6.88 17.83 5.64
CA GLN A 112 6.33 18.57 6.79
C GLN A 112 6.99 18.16 8.10
N ALA A 113 7.31 16.89 8.28
CA ALA A 113 8.01 16.38 9.45
C ALA A 113 9.52 16.74 9.46
N GLY A 114 10.08 17.12 8.31
CA GLY A 114 11.51 17.37 8.14
C GLY A 114 12.34 16.13 7.80
N ALA A 115 11.71 15.03 7.41
CA ALA A 115 12.37 13.82 6.95
C ALA A 115 12.93 13.99 5.52
N ASN A 116 13.95 13.21 5.16
CA ASN A 116 14.67 13.33 3.91
C ASN A 116 14.07 12.43 2.82
N THR A 117 13.64 13.00 1.69
CA THR A 117 13.08 12.27 0.56
C THR A 117 14.12 11.87 -0.50
N LYS A 118 15.37 12.32 -0.40
CA LYS A 118 16.38 12.11 -1.47
C LYS A 118 16.58 10.66 -1.88
N SER A 119 16.52 9.72 -0.94
CA SER A 119 16.73 8.30 -1.23
C SER A 119 15.63 7.73 -2.11
N ILE A 120 14.37 8.02 -1.79
CA ILE A 120 13.23 7.57 -2.61
C ILE A 120 13.20 8.30 -3.95
N ASP A 121 13.48 9.60 -3.97
CA ASP A 121 13.52 10.39 -5.21
C ASP A 121 14.58 9.85 -6.18
N GLN A 122 15.79 9.55 -5.69
CA GLN A 122 16.85 8.93 -6.49
C GLN A 122 16.50 7.52 -6.97
N PHE A 123 15.78 6.76 -6.16
CA PHE A 123 15.33 5.42 -6.54
C PHE A 123 14.33 5.47 -7.72
N LEU A 124 13.41 6.43 -7.71
CA LEU A 124 12.39 6.57 -8.77
C LEU A 124 12.93 7.12 -10.09
N LEU A 125 14.12 7.73 -10.09
CA LEU A 125 14.75 8.25 -11.30
C LEU A 125 15.54 7.19 -12.10
N LYS A 126 15.60 5.95 -11.64
CA LYS A 126 16.27 4.81 -12.31
C LYS A 126 15.31 4.03 -13.20
#